data_422afb74bce6f7854cadc762b4f0bc71
#
_entry.id   422afb74bce6f7854cadc762b4f0bc71
#
_cell.length_a   1.000
_cell.length_b   1.000
_cell.length_c   1.000
_cell.angle_alpha   90.00
_cell.angle_beta   90.00
_cell.angle_gamma   90.00
#
_symmetry.space_group_name_H-M   'P 1'
#
loop_
_entity.id
_entity.type
_entity.pdbx_description
1 polymer ?
#
loop_
_entity_poly.entity_id
_entity_poly.type
_entity_poly.pdbx_seq_one_letter_code
_entity_poly.pdbx_strand_id
1 'polypeptide(L)'
;VCSSDLSMIILLGLIMMGPGASSSNKKAYVIIVALMLFAVAAVRSYVVGVDTQQFCEAYIRIGYEGATAFHLERYEYLFTALCLLLSKISSNYQLLIVVSSALCIFPVAYLIYECSEDVMLSFFLYVALNMYFSSMNTMRQSIAIGVLAIGIVWLMQGKTWPFVASVLVAFFFHQSVIFVLVLLPVRRLPFGKREFLLYLMAAVVVFVFSGPIVNLVSHLYGRKTLYSDEFMGSNYFGALIGAAVAFVCCCFCANY
;
A
#
# COMPACT_ATOMS: atom_id res chain seq x y z
N VAL A 1 -8.46 11.41 18.34
CA VAL A 1 -8.42 9.99 18.72
C VAL A 1 -9.82 9.36 18.59
N CYS A 2 -10.88 10.05 18.97
CA CYS A 2 -12.20 9.42 19.15
C CYS A 2 -12.98 9.12 17.85
N SER A 3 -12.74 9.81 16.73
CA SER A 3 -13.56 9.59 15.51
C SER A 3 -13.02 8.48 14.60
N SER A 4 -11.71 8.29 14.55
CA SER A 4 -11.08 7.21 13.78
C SER A 4 -11.36 5.84 14.37
N ASP A 5 -11.32 5.72 15.72
CA ASP A 5 -11.56 4.47 16.42
C ASP A 5 -13.03 4.03 16.27
N LEU A 6 -13.96 4.98 16.36
CA LEU A 6 -15.38 4.70 16.15
C LEU A 6 -15.68 4.27 14.71
N SER A 7 -15.08 4.95 13.73
CA SER A 7 -15.20 4.58 12.31
C SER A 7 -14.65 3.18 12.05
N MET A 8 -13.53 2.83 12.67
CA MET A 8 -12.93 1.50 12.58
C MET A 8 -13.87 0.43 13.15
N ILE A 9 -14.43 0.64 14.34
CA ILE A 9 -15.34 -0.30 14.99
C ILE A 9 -16.59 -0.51 14.13
N ILE A 10 -17.18 0.56 13.59
CA ILE A 10 -18.36 0.48 12.72
C ILE A 10 -18.04 -0.31 11.45
N LEU A 11 -16.91 0.00 10.78
CA LEU A 11 -16.50 -0.72 9.57
C LEU A 11 -16.24 -2.20 9.84
N LEU A 12 -15.56 -2.52 10.93
CA LEU A 12 -15.33 -3.90 11.34
C LEU A 12 -16.64 -4.63 11.63
N GLY A 13 -17.57 -3.98 12.32
CA GLY A 13 -18.90 -4.52 12.58
C GLY A 13 -19.67 -4.83 11.29
N LEU A 14 -19.69 -3.89 10.33
CA LEU A 14 -20.35 -4.07 9.04
C LEU A 14 -19.72 -5.20 8.20
N ILE A 15 -18.40 -5.32 8.21
CA ILE A 15 -17.70 -6.41 7.53
C ILE A 15 -18.10 -7.77 8.14
N MET A 16 -18.16 -7.86 9.47
CA MET A 16 -18.50 -9.11 10.17
C MET A 16 -19.98 -9.49 10.08
N MET A 17 -20.88 -8.52 9.86
CA MET A 17 -22.32 -8.79 9.70
C MET A 17 -22.71 -9.24 8.28
N GLY A 18 -21.78 -9.22 7.34
CA GLY A 18 -22.01 -9.71 5.99
C GLY A 18 -22.37 -11.20 5.99
N PRO A 19 -23.23 -11.66 5.06
CA PRO A 19 -23.51 -13.08 4.92
C PRO A 19 -22.19 -13.81 4.64
N GLY A 20 -21.86 -14.75 5.51
CA GLY A 20 -20.62 -15.54 5.40
C GLY A 20 -20.43 -16.00 3.96
N ALA A 21 -19.22 -15.88 3.46
CA ALA A 21 -18.88 -16.07 2.05
C ALA A 21 -19.07 -17.53 1.62
N SER A 22 -20.31 -17.94 1.45
CA SER A 22 -20.63 -19.08 0.60
C SER A 22 -20.09 -18.78 -0.80
N SER A 23 -19.44 -19.73 -1.45
CA SER A 23 -18.76 -19.54 -2.73
C SER A 23 -19.64 -18.86 -3.81
N SER A 24 -20.94 -19.02 -3.75
CA SER A 24 -21.92 -18.37 -4.62
C SER A 24 -22.00 -16.85 -4.44
N ASN A 25 -21.66 -16.31 -3.27
CA ASN A 25 -21.79 -14.90 -2.93
C ASN A 25 -20.46 -14.17 -2.74
N LYS A 26 -19.30 -14.87 -2.87
CA LYS A 26 -17.95 -14.30 -2.66
C LYS A 26 -17.75 -13.00 -3.43
N LYS A 27 -18.08 -13.00 -4.72
CA LYS A 27 -17.90 -11.83 -5.60
C LYS A 27 -18.76 -10.64 -5.15
N ALA A 28 -20.03 -10.89 -4.87
CA ALA A 28 -20.96 -9.84 -4.41
C ALA A 28 -20.48 -9.23 -3.08
N TYR A 29 -20.07 -10.06 -2.13
CA TYR A 29 -19.53 -9.62 -0.84
C TYR A 29 -18.31 -8.71 -1.02
N VAL A 30 -17.32 -9.15 -1.81
CA VAL A 30 -16.10 -8.35 -2.09
C VAL A 30 -16.46 -7.01 -2.71
N ILE A 31 -17.36 -6.97 -3.69
CA ILE A 31 -17.79 -5.72 -4.33
C ILE A 31 -18.47 -4.79 -3.31
N ILE A 32 -19.39 -5.30 -2.49
CA ILE A 32 -20.12 -4.49 -1.50
C ILE A 32 -19.14 -3.88 -0.48
N VAL A 33 -18.25 -4.71 0.09
CA VAL A 33 -17.27 -4.24 1.08
C VAL A 33 -16.30 -3.25 0.45
N ALA A 34 -15.80 -3.52 -0.76
CA ALA A 34 -14.90 -2.60 -1.46
C ALA A 34 -15.57 -1.25 -1.75
N LEU A 35 -16.85 -1.25 -2.20
CA LEU A 35 -17.61 -0.03 -2.43
C LEU A 35 -17.88 0.75 -1.13
N MET A 36 -18.16 0.05 -0.03
CA MET A 36 -18.34 0.68 1.29
C MET A 36 -17.04 1.36 1.76
N LEU A 37 -15.92 0.64 1.72
CA LEU A 37 -14.61 1.20 2.08
C LEU A 37 -14.22 2.36 1.16
N PHE A 38 -14.45 2.21 -0.15
CA PHE A 38 -14.21 3.26 -1.12
C PHE A 38 -15.06 4.51 -0.84
N ALA A 39 -16.36 4.35 -0.58
CA ALA A 39 -17.25 5.48 -0.30
C ALA A 39 -16.75 6.30 0.92
N VAL A 40 -16.39 5.62 2.01
CA VAL A 40 -15.83 6.28 3.20
C VAL A 40 -14.53 7.02 2.89
N ALA A 41 -13.61 6.38 2.14
CA ALA A 41 -12.34 7.00 1.78
C ALA A 41 -12.50 8.14 0.78
N ALA A 42 -13.42 8.04 -0.17
CA ALA A 42 -13.64 9.00 -1.25
C ALA A 42 -14.30 10.30 -0.79
N VAL A 43 -15.18 10.24 0.23
CA VAL A 43 -15.87 11.44 0.74
C VAL A 43 -15.14 12.11 1.90
N ARG A 44 -13.97 11.60 2.31
CA ARG A 44 -13.21 12.20 3.41
C ARG A 44 -12.80 13.64 3.10
N SER A 45 -12.76 14.46 4.15
CA SER A 45 -12.20 15.81 4.07
C SER A 45 -10.67 15.77 3.89
N TYR A 46 -10.09 16.80 3.30
CA TYR A 46 -8.64 16.97 3.13
C TYR A 46 -7.86 17.01 4.47
N VAL A 47 -8.52 17.29 5.58
CA VAL A 47 -7.91 17.25 6.92
C VAL A 47 -7.80 15.84 7.51
N VAL A 48 -8.41 14.85 6.86
CA VAL A 48 -8.31 13.44 7.29
C VAL A 48 -7.09 12.81 6.64
N GLY A 49 -6.11 12.49 7.48
CA GLY A 49 -4.82 11.96 7.07
C GLY A 49 -3.72 13.04 7.12
N VAL A 50 -2.59 12.68 7.74
CA VAL A 50 -1.50 13.62 8.04
C VAL A 50 -0.96 14.31 6.78
N ASP A 51 -0.80 13.54 5.69
CA ASP A 51 -0.21 14.03 4.44
C ASP A 51 -1.26 14.47 3.40
N THR A 52 -2.56 14.22 3.65
CA THR A 52 -3.62 14.48 2.66
C THR A 52 -3.69 15.95 2.27
N GLN A 53 -3.57 16.85 3.24
CA GLN A 53 -3.58 18.29 2.99
C GLN A 53 -2.45 18.69 2.04
N GLN A 54 -1.23 18.22 2.29
CA GLN A 54 -0.06 18.49 1.46
C GLN A 54 -0.25 18.02 0.02
N PHE A 55 -0.86 16.86 -0.18
CA PHE A 55 -1.15 16.35 -1.54
C PHE A 55 -2.27 17.13 -2.24
N CYS A 56 -3.27 17.60 -1.50
CA CYS A 56 -4.32 18.46 -2.05
C CYS A 56 -3.77 19.81 -2.49
N GLU A 57 -2.88 20.42 -1.69
CA GLU A 57 -2.18 21.66 -2.05
C GLU A 57 -1.27 21.45 -3.27
N ALA A 58 -0.53 20.35 -3.31
CA ALA A 58 0.30 19.99 -4.46
C ALA A 58 -0.53 19.81 -5.73
N TYR A 59 -1.70 19.17 -5.65
CA TYR A 59 -2.62 19.02 -6.77
C TYR A 59 -3.03 20.36 -7.39
N ILE A 60 -3.36 21.35 -6.55
CA ILE A 60 -3.72 22.68 -7.00
C ILE A 60 -2.51 23.36 -7.67
N ARG A 61 -1.32 23.31 -7.03
CA ARG A 61 -0.09 23.89 -7.62
C ARG A 61 0.25 23.27 -8.97
N ILE A 62 0.26 21.95 -9.05
CA ILE A 62 0.53 21.20 -10.30
C ILE A 62 -0.45 21.60 -11.41
N GLY A 63 -1.72 21.83 -11.05
CA GLY A 63 -2.72 22.30 -12.00
C GLY A 63 -2.40 23.70 -12.58
N TYR A 64 -1.84 24.60 -11.76
CA TYR A 64 -1.40 25.93 -12.23
C TYR A 64 -0.09 25.89 -13.01
N GLU A 65 0.88 25.10 -12.56
CA GLU A 65 2.21 25.01 -13.16
C GLU A 65 2.20 24.24 -14.49
N GLY A 66 1.23 23.35 -14.68
CA GLY A 66 1.15 22.53 -15.88
C GLY A 66 2.36 21.62 -16.06
N ALA A 67 2.93 21.58 -17.27
CA ALA A 67 4.07 20.71 -17.58
C ALA A 67 5.36 21.09 -16.82
N THR A 68 5.51 22.31 -16.34
CA THR A 68 6.69 22.72 -15.55
C THR A 68 6.74 22.06 -14.17
N ALA A 69 5.61 21.57 -13.67
CA ALA A 69 5.51 20.84 -12.40
C ALA A 69 6.46 19.63 -12.32
N PHE A 70 6.77 18.97 -13.44
CA PHE A 70 7.74 17.87 -13.47
C PHE A 70 9.17 18.25 -13.05
N HIS A 71 9.52 19.52 -13.13
CA HIS A 71 10.82 20.06 -12.73
C HIS A 71 10.78 20.76 -11.37
N LEU A 72 9.65 21.30 -10.99
CA LEU A 72 9.50 22.10 -9.78
C LEU A 72 9.08 21.27 -8.56
N GLU A 73 8.21 20.29 -8.78
CA GLU A 73 7.72 19.46 -7.70
C GLU A 73 8.67 18.29 -7.38
N ARG A 74 8.75 17.95 -6.09
CA ARG A 74 9.61 16.85 -5.59
C ARG A 74 8.91 15.49 -5.58
N TYR A 75 7.80 15.38 -6.32
CA TYR A 75 7.02 14.15 -6.38
C TYR A 75 7.48 13.26 -7.55
N GLU A 76 7.18 11.98 -7.45
CA GLU A 76 7.47 11.00 -8.49
C GLU A 76 6.65 11.30 -9.76
N TYR A 77 7.23 10.96 -10.91
CA TYR A 77 6.70 11.34 -12.22
C TYR A 77 5.24 10.92 -12.48
N LEU A 78 4.85 9.67 -12.11
CA LEU A 78 3.48 9.22 -12.35
C LEU A 78 2.46 9.87 -11.41
N PHE A 79 2.85 10.23 -10.18
CA PHE A 79 1.98 10.97 -9.30
C PHE A 79 1.75 12.39 -9.82
N THR A 80 2.81 13.07 -10.26
CA THR A 80 2.71 14.41 -10.89
C THR A 80 1.87 14.34 -12.17
N ALA A 81 2.08 13.33 -13.02
CA ALA A 81 1.28 13.11 -14.22
C ALA A 81 -0.20 12.87 -13.92
N LEU A 82 -0.50 12.07 -12.89
CA LEU A 82 -1.86 11.82 -12.43
C LEU A 82 -2.53 13.13 -11.98
N CYS A 83 -1.86 13.92 -11.12
CA CYS A 83 -2.37 15.20 -10.68
C CYS A 83 -2.61 16.16 -11.85
N LEU A 84 -1.68 16.25 -12.80
CA LEU A 84 -1.81 17.09 -13.99
C LEU A 84 -2.97 16.64 -14.88
N LEU A 85 -3.16 15.33 -15.07
CA LEU A 85 -4.27 14.79 -15.85
C LEU A 85 -5.62 15.09 -15.20
N LEU A 86 -5.73 14.90 -13.89
CA LEU A 86 -6.96 15.14 -13.15
C LEU A 86 -7.27 16.63 -13.03
N SER A 87 -6.27 17.50 -12.93
CA SER A 87 -6.47 18.96 -12.87
C SER A 87 -7.07 19.54 -14.16
N LYS A 88 -6.88 18.87 -15.30
CA LYS A 88 -7.55 19.24 -16.56
C LYS A 88 -9.06 18.92 -16.56
N ILE A 89 -9.50 17.98 -15.69
CA ILE A 89 -10.91 17.60 -15.56
C ILE A 89 -11.58 18.49 -14.51
N SER A 90 -10.92 18.72 -13.37
CA SER A 90 -11.43 19.55 -12.28
C SER A 90 -10.30 20.17 -11.48
N SER A 91 -10.43 21.44 -11.13
CA SER A 91 -9.52 22.09 -10.16
C SER A 91 -9.80 21.73 -8.70
N ASN A 92 -10.90 21.00 -8.44
CA ASN A 92 -11.24 20.56 -7.09
C ASN A 92 -10.39 19.35 -6.67
N TYR A 93 -9.61 19.51 -5.62
CA TYR A 93 -8.76 18.45 -5.04
C TYR A 93 -9.53 17.20 -4.61
N GLN A 94 -10.86 17.28 -4.41
CA GLN A 94 -11.68 16.12 -4.07
C GLN A 94 -11.58 15.03 -5.15
N LEU A 95 -11.38 15.42 -6.41
CA LEU A 95 -11.18 14.46 -7.50
C LEU A 95 -9.91 13.61 -7.27
N LEU A 96 -8.82 14.21 -6.78
CA LEU A 96 -7.61 13.47 -6.42
C LEU A 96 -7.89 12.47 -5.29
N ILE A 97 -8.66 12.88 -4.25
CA ILE A 97 -9.01 11.99 -3.13
C ILE A 97 -9.84 10.81 -3.62
N VAL A 98 -10.84 11.04 -4.47
CA VAL A 98 -11.69 9.99 -5.04
C VAL A 98 -10.87 9.01 -5.87
N VAL A 99 -10.07 9.52 -6.81
CA VAL A 99 -9.29 8.67 -7.73
C VAL A 99 -8.20 7.89 -6.98
N SER A 100 -7.49 8.53 -6.06
CA SER A 100 -6.48 7.83 -5.25
C SER A 100 -7.10 6.76 -4.37
N SER A 101 -8.27 7.00 -3.76
CA SER A 101 -9.00 6.00 -2.99
C SER A 101 -9.41 4.80 -3.85
N ALA A 102 -9.86 5.04 -5.09
CA ALA A 102 -10.18 3.98 -6.03
C ALA A 102 -8.95 3.13 -6.39
N LEU A 103 -7.83 3.79 -6.72
CA LEU A 103 -6.57 3.14 -7.08
C LEU A 103 -5.94 2.35 -5.92
N CYS A 104 -6.27 2.69 -4.67
CA CYS A 104 -5.81 1.95 -3.49
C CYS A 104 -6.73 0.76 -3.16
N ILE A 105 -8.05 0.97 -3.12
CA ILE A 105 -8.98 0.02 -2.52
C ILE A 105 -9.38 -1.08 -3.48
N PHE A 106 -9.74 -0.75 -4.74
CA PHE A 106 -10.20 -1.78 -5.69
C PHE A 106 -9.13 -2.81 -6.07
N PRO A 107 -7.84 -2.44 -6.27
CA PRO A 107 -6.81 -3.44 -6.49
C PRO A 107 -6.56 -4.36 -5.29
N VAL A 108 -6.65 -3.84 -4.06
CA VAL A 108 -6.54 -4.66 -2.85
C VAL A 108 -7.75 -5.60 -2.73
N ALA A 109 -8.96 -5.11 -3.02
CA ALA A 109 -10.16 -5.96 -3.05
C ALA A 109 -10.04 -7.06 -4.12
N TYR A 110 -9.44 -6.75 -5.29
CA TYR A 110 -9.14 -7.74 -6.33
C TYR A 110 -8.13 -8.79 -5.84
N LEU A 111 -7.06 -8.37 -5.16
CA LEU A 111 -6.11 -9.30 -4.55
C LEU A 111 -6.78 -10.21 -3.53
N ILE A 112 -7.63 -9.67 -2.65
CA ILE A 112 -8.39 -10.45 -1.68
C ILE A 112 -9.32 -11.44 -2.39
N TYR A 113 -10.01 -11.02 -3.45
CA TYR A 113 -10.89 -11.88 -4.22
C TYR A 113 -10.17 -13.08 -4.85
N GLU A 114 -9.01 -12.83 -5.48
CA GLU A 114 -8.26 -13.85 -6.22
C GLU A 114 -7.45 -14.79 -5.30
N CYS A 115 -6.91 -14.24 -4.20
CA CYS A 115 -5.88 -14.94 -3.43
C CYS A 115 -6.34 -15.37 -2.03
N SER A 116 -7.48 -14.89 -1.54
CA SER A 116 -7.93 -15.23 -0.19
C SER A 116 -8.91 -16.39 -0.18
N GLU A 117 -8.69 -17.33 0.76
CA GLU A 117 -9.65 -18.38 1.09
C GLU A 117 -10.84 -17.82 1.88
N ASP A 118 -10.55 -16.95 2.87
CA ASP A 118 -11.56 -16.26 3.69
C ASP A 118 -11.50 -14.75 3.43
N VAL A 119 -12.38 -14.28 2.53
CA VAL A 119 -12.46 -12.87 2.16
C VAL A 119 -12.94 -11.98 3.30
N MET A 120 -13.78 -12.50 4.21
CA MET A 120 -14.29 -11.76 5.35
C MET A 120 -13.14 -11.48 6.34
N LEU A 121 -12.38 -12.50 6.69
CA LEU A 121 -11.20 -12.36 7.54
C LEU A 121 -10.16 -11.44 6.92
N SER A 122 -9.95 -11.51 5.60
CA SER A 122 -8.98 -10.66 4.91
C SER A 122 -9.37 -9.18 4.95
N PHE A 123 -10.62 -8.83 4.70
CA PHE A 123 -11.08 -7.45 4.85
C PHE A 123 -11.06 -6.98 6.31
N PHE A 124 -11.44 -7.86 7.24
CA PHE A 124 -11.31 -7.56 8.66
C PHE A 124 -9.87 -7.22 9.03
N LEU A 125 -8.90 -8.04 8.63
CA LEU A 125 -7.48 -7.78 8.87
C LEU A 125 -6.98 -6.52 8.15
N TYR A 126 -7.43 -6.24 6.93
CA TYR A 126 -7.07 -5.05 6.19
C TYR A 126 -7.44 -3.77 6.94
N VAL A 127 -8.59 -3.76 7.62
CA VAL A 127 -9.03 -2.63 8.45
C VAL A 127 -8.39 -2.69 9.84
N ALA A 128 -8.42 -3.84 10.52
CA ALA A 128 -7.95 -4.01 11.89
C ALA A 128 -6.45 -3.79 12.06
N LEU A 129 -5.63 -4.17 11.06
CA LEU A 129 -4.20 -3.90 11.03
C LEU A 129 -3.86 -2.47 10.55
N ASN A 130 -4.85 -1.59 10.50
CA ASN A 130 -4.70 -0.19 10.11
C ASN A 130 -4.19 0.05 8.67
N MET A 131 -4.17 -0.97 7.81
CA MET A 131 -3.70 -0.82 6.43
C MET A 131 -4.62 0.10 5.61
N TYR A 132 -5.94 -0.03 5.82
CA TYR A 132 -6.94 0.81 5.19
C TYR A 132 -6.77 2.29 5.55
N PHE A 133 -6.63 2.63 6.85
CA PHE A 133 -6.47 4.02 7.28
C PHE A 133 -5.09 4.58 6.91
N SER A 134 -4.04 3.75 6.96
CA SER A 134 -2.70 4.14 6.48
C SER A 134 -2.72 4.50 5.00
N SER A 135 -3.58 3.87 4.19
CA SER A 135 -3.70 4.21 2.77
C SER A 135 -4.22 5.63 2.53
N MET A 136 -4.92 6.20 3.48
CA MET A 136 -5.39 7.59 3.42
C MET A 136 -4.29 8.60 3.73
N ASN A 137 -3.28 8.22 4.51
CA ASN A 137 -2.15 9.08 4.89
C ASN A 137 -1.08 9.11 3.80
N THR A 138 -0.63 7.95 3.37
CA THR A 138 0.50 7.77 2.45
C THR A 138 0.04 7.61 0.99
N MET A 139 -0.68 8.59 0.45
CA MET A 139 -1.40 8.51 -0.83
C MET A 139 -0.56 7.92 -1.98
N ARG A 140 0.66 8.43 -2.22
CA ARG A 140 1.54 7.97 -3.31
C ARG A 140 1.97 6.52 -3.13
N GLN A 141 2.42 6.17 -1.92
CA GLN A 141 2.81 4.81 -1.57
C GLN A 141 1.62 3.85 -1.69
N SER A 142 0.44 4.28 -1.29
CA SER A 142 -0.77 3.45 -1.32
C SER A 142 -1.26 3.18 -2.74
N ILE A 143 -1.15 4.15 -3.65
CA ILE A 143 -1.38 3.93 -5.08
C ILE A 143 -0.38 2.90 -5.63
N ALA A 144 0.89 3.04 -5.27
CA ALA A 144 1.92 2.08 -5.68
C ALA A 144 1.63 0.66 -5.14
N ILE A 145 1.18 0.53 -3.89
CA ILE A 145 0.73 -0.75 -3.29
C ILE A 145 -0.49 -1.29 -4.03
N GLY A 146 -1.44 -0.45 -4.44
CA GLY A 146 -2.57 -0.85 -5.27
C GLY A 146 -2.12 -1.47 -6.60
N VAL A 147 -1.18 -0.82 -7.31
CA VAL A 147 -0.61 -1.39 -8.54
C VAL A 147 0.10 -2.72 -8.27
N LEU A 148 0.84 -2.81 -7.17
CA LEU A 148 1.51 -4.05 -6.76
C LEU A 148 0.52 -5.16 -6.38
N ALA A 149 -0.64 -4.85 -5.82
CA ALA A 149 -1.66 -5.85 -5.49
C ALA A 149 -2.09 -6.63 -6.75
N ILE A 150 -2.27 -5.93 -7.88
CA ILE A 150 -2.53 -6.57 -9.18
C ILE A 150 -1.32 -7.41 -9.62
N GLY A 151 -0.11 -6.86 -9.47
CA GLY A 151 1.13 -7.55 -9.79
C GLY A 151 1.31 -8.85 -9.00
N ILE A 152 0.97 -8.85 -7.71
CA ILE A 152 1.05 -10.04 -6.85
C ILE A 152 0.09 -11.14 -7.35
N VAL A 153 -1.14 -10.78 -7.76
CA VAL A 153 -2.06 -11.75 -8.37
C VAL A 153 -1.42 -12.40 -9.60
N TRP A 154 -0.80 -11.61 -10.47
CA TRP A 154 -0.09 -12.15 -11.63
C TRP A 154 1.10 -13.03 -11.24
N LEU A 155 1.85 -12.66 -10.20
CA LEU A 155 2.96 -13.46 -9.70
C LEU A 155 2.47 -14.82 -9.18
N MET A 156 1.36 -14.86 -8.45
CA MET A 156 0.74 -16.09 -7.96
C MET A 156 0.21 -16.96 -9.11
N GLN A 157 -0.25 -16.35 -10.20
CA GLN A 157 -0.61 -17.05 -11.43
C GLN A 157 0.63 -17.52 -12.26
N GLY A 158 1.85 -17.35 -11.75
CA GLY A 158 3.07 -17.72 -12.46
C GLY A 158 3.55 -16.70 -13.51
N LYS A 159 2.84 -15.59 -13.69
CA LYS A 159 3.11 -14.56 -14.70
C LYS A 159 4.18 -13.58 -14.21
N THR A 160 5.45 -13.94 -14.35
CA THR A 160 6.57 -13.14 -13.82
C THR A 160 6.73 -11.78 -14.52
N TRP A 161 6.60 -11.71 -15.86
CA TRP A 161 6.79 -10.46 -16.59
C TRP A 161 5.74 -9.39 -16.29
N PRO A 162 4.43 -9.70 -16.22
CA PRO A 162 3.42 -8.73 -15.78
C PRO A 162 3.67 -8.23 -14.35
N PHE A 163 4.14 -9.09 -13.44
CA PHE A 163 4.55 -8.67 -12.10
C PHE A 163 5.70 -7.65 -12.17
N VAL A 164 6.78 -7.93 -12.91
CA VAL A 164 7.91 -6.99 -13.07
C VAL A 164 7.43 -5.68 -13.68
N ALA A 165 6.56 -5.72 -14.68
CA ALA A 165 5.98 -4.51 -15.26
C ALA A 165 5.16 -3.71 -14.24
N SER A 166 4.38 -4.38 -13.37
CA SER A 166 3.65 -3.69 -12.29
C SER A 166 4.59 -3.04 -11.28
N VAL A 167 5.71 -3.68 -10.93
CA VAL A 167 6.72 -3.08 -10.05
C VAL A 167 7.33 -1.83 -10.68
N LEU A 168 7.63 -1.85 -11.99
CA LEU A 168 8.14 -0.68 -12.70
C LEU A 168 7.12 0.47 -12.72
N VAL A 169 5.85 0.20 -12.98
CA VAL A 169 4.80 1.23 -12.90
C VAL A 169 4.67 1.76 -11.48
N ALA A 170 4.63 0.89 -10.47
CA ALA A 170 4.54 1.28 -9.07
C ALA A 170 5.74 2.11 -8.62
N PHE A 171 6.96 1.82 -9.11
CA PHE A 171 8.17 2.58 -8.82
C PHE A 171 8.08 4.05 -9.22
N PHE A 172 7.41 4.37 -10.32
CA PHE A 172 7.17 5.75 -10.73
C PHE A 172 6.11 6.48 -9.90
N PHE A 173 5.34 5.77 -9.06
CA PHE A 173 4.50 6.37 -8.01
C PHE A 173 5.24 6.47 -6.68
N HIS A 174 6.10 5.47 -6.36
CA HIS A 174 6.84 5.46 -5.10
C HIS A 174 8.08 4.56 -5.19
N GLN A 175 9.26 5.15 -5.05
CA GLN A 175 10.53 4.47 -5.34
C GLN A 175 10.80 3.24 -4.45
N SER A 176 10.36 3.25 -3.18
CA SER A 176 10.66 2.15 -2.26
C SER A 176 10.03 0.80 -2.65
N VAL A 177 9.05 0.79 -3.56
CA VAL A 177 8.41 -0.46 -4.01
C VAL A 177 9.34 -1.38 -4.80
N ILE A 178 10.49 -0.88 -5.26
CA ILE A 178 11.49 -1.69 -5.98
C ILE A 178 11.95 -2.90 -5.15
N PHE A 179 11.94 -2.77 -3.83
CA PHE A 179 12.31 -3.87 -2.93
C PHE A 179 11.36 -5.08 -3.01
N VAL A 180 10.17 -4.91 -3.57
CA VAL A 180 9.21 -6.02 -3.77
C VAL A 180 9.74 -7.04 -4.79
N LEU A 181 10.70 -6.67 -5.64
CA LEU A 181 11.37 -7.62 -6.53
C LEU A 181 12.07 -8.77 -5.78
N VAL A 182 12.35 -8.61 -4.49
CA VAL A 182 12.87 -9.69 -3.64
C VAL A 182 11.92 -10.91 -3.58
N LEU A 183 10.63 -10.72 -3.84
CA LEU A 183 9.68 -11.84 -3.92
C LEU A 183 10.02 -12.83 -5.05
N LEU A 184 10.71 -12.41 -6.11
CA LEU A 184 11.09 -13.29 -7.22
C LEU A 184 12.04 -14.42 -6.81
N PRO A 185 13.17 -14.16 -6.14
CA PRO A 185 14.00 -15.22 -5.61
C PRO A 185 13.34 -15.95 -4.42
N VAL A 186 12.65 -15.21 -3.53
CA VAL A 186 12.04 -15.79 -2.30
C VAL A 186 11.04 -16.89 -2.63
N ARG A 187 10.20 -16.73 -3.66
CA ARG A 187 9.23 -17.75 -4.07
C ARG A 187 9.86 -19.08 -4.52
N ARG A 188 11.16 -19.09 -4.82
CA ARG A 188 11.90 -20.28 -5.25
C ARG A 188 12.65 -20.97 -4.10
N LEU A 189 12.65 -20.34 -2.92
CA LEU A 189 13.36 -20.87 -1.77
C LEU A 189 12.57 -22.04 -1.18
N PRO A 190 13.25 -23.11 -0.78
CA PRO A 190 12.60 -24.21 -0.08
C PRO A 190 12.02 -23.71 1.24
N PHE A 191 10.84 -24.20 1.60
CA PHE A 191 10.16 -23.83 2.82
C PHE A 191 9.96 -25.03 3.72
N GLY A 192 10.86 -25.20 4.68
CA GLY A 192 10.80 -26.20 5.73
C GLY A 192 10.95 -25.56 7.11
N LYS A 193 10.81 -26.33 8.18
CA LYS A 193 10.97 -25.81 9.57
C LYS A 193 12.35 -25.19 9.81
N ARG A 194 13.40 -25.78 9.23
CA ARG A 194 14.79 -25.29 9.33
C ARG A 194 14.96 -23.98 8.56
N GLU A 195 14.46 -23.94 7.36
CA GLU A 195 14.53 -22.76 6.48
C GLU A 195 13.75 -21.60 7.09
N PHE A 196 12.57 -21.85 7.65
CA PHE A 196 11.80 -20.83 8.39
C PHE A 196 12.62 -20.22 9.52
N LEU A 197 13.31 -21.03 10.32
CA LEU A 197 14.15 -20.53 11.41
C LEU A 197 15.32 -19.69 10.90
N LEU A 198 15.94 -20.09 9.79
CA LEU A 198 17.01 -19.34 9.14
C LEU A 198 16.53 -17.98 8.62
N TYR A 199 15.34 -17.93 7.99
CA TYR A 199 14.76 -16.68 7.49
C TYR A 199 14.36 -15.75 8.64
N LEU A 200 13.82 -16.31 9.73
CA LEU A 200 13.51 -15.54 10.94
C LEU A 200 14.79 -14.95 11.55
N MET A 201 15.85 -15.74 11.66
CA MET A 201 17.15 -15.25 12.13
C MET A 201 17.71 -14.16 11.21
N ALA A 202 17.65 -14.35 9.89
CA ALA A 202 18.09 -13.33 8.92
C ALA A 202 17.27 -12.04 9.06
N ALA A 203 15.96 -12.12 9.24
CA ALA A 203 15.10 -10.97 9.48
C ALA A 203 15.48 -10.22 10.78
N VAL A 204 15.75 -10.95 11.86
CA VAL A 204 16.22 -10.35 13.13
C VAL A 204 17.58 -9.67 12.94
N VAL A 205 18.52 -10.28 12.22
CA VAL A 205 19.83 -9.66 11.93
C VAL A 205 19.65 -8.38 11.12
N VAL A 206 18.85 -8.41 10.04
CA VAL A 206 18.55 -7.21 9.24
C VAL A 206 17.89 -6.13 10.09
N PHE A 207 17.03 -6.51 11.01
CA PHE A 207 16.39 -5.57 11.94
C PHE A 207 17.41 -4.91 12.88
N VAL A 208 18.25 -5.69 13.55
CA VAL A 208 19.26 -5.19 14.48
C VAL A 208 20.26 -4.26 13.76
N PHE A 209 20.63 -4.60 12.53
CA PHE A 209 21.54 -3.81 11.71
C PHE A 209 20.85 -2.80 10.78
N SER A 210 19.54 -2.58 10.90
CA SER A 210 18.81 -1.65 10.03
C SER A 210 19.32 -0.22 10.11
N GLY A 211 19.66 0.29 11.29
CA GLY A 211 20.23 1.62 11.49
C GLY A 211 21.55 1.82 10.72
N PRO A 212 22.58 0.99 10.97
CA PRO A 212 23.81 1.03 10.18
C PRO A 212 23.63 0.90 8.66
N ILE A 213 22.72 0.01 8.23
CA ILE A 213 22.43 -0.19 6.80
C ILE A 213 21.81 1.08 6.18
N VAL A 214 20.83 1.68 6.85
CA VAL A 214 20.21 2.93 6.38
C VAL A 214 21.23 4.07 6.32
N ASN A 215 22.09 4.19 7.32
CA ASN A 215 23.16 5.19 7.32
C ASN A 215 24.14 4.97 6.16
N LEU A 216 24.53 3.73 5.89
CA LEU A 216 25.40 3.40 4.76
C LEU A 216 24.73 3.74 3.43
N VAL A 217 23.47 3.37 3.25
CA VAL A 217 22.71 3.67 2.03
C VAL A 217 22.51 5.18 1.86
N SER A 218 22.21 5.92 2.92
CA SER A 218 22.05 7.39 2.87
C SER A 218 23.37 8.09 2.49
N HIS A 219 24.50 7.58 2.99
CA HIS A 219 25.83 8.06 2.60
C HIS A 219 26.15 7.80 1.13
N LEU A 220 25.82 6.62 0.61
CA LEU A 220 26.03 6.25 -0.78
C LEU A 220 25.15 7.07 -1.75
N TYR A 221 23.96 7.43 -1.35
CA TYR A 221 23.03 8.23 -2.15
C TYR A 221 23.20 9.74 -2.01
N GLY A 222 24.18 10.21 -1.20
CA GLY A 222 24.48 11.64 -1.05
C GLY A 222 23.36 12.50 -0.46
N ARG A 223 22.28 11.88 0.05
CA ARG A 223 21.22 12.57 0.75
C ARG A 223 21.60 12.72 2.22
N LYS A 224 22.01 13.92 2.60
CA LYS A 224 22.14 14.29 4.01
C LYS A 224 20.80 13.99 4.71
N THR A 225 20.83 13.00 5.57
CA THR A 225 19.86 12.65 6.63
C THR A 225 18.49 13.33 6.51
N LEU A 226 17.58 12.70 5.80
CA LEU A 226 16.15 13.05 5.81
C LEU A 226 15.40 12.44 7.02
N TYR A 227 16.14 11.81 7.92
CA TYR A 227 15.58 11.16 9.11
C TYR A 227 16.23 11.77 10.34
N SER A 228 15.54 12.74 10.97
CA SER A 228 15.80 13.10 12.35
C SER A 228 15.53 11.87 13.22
N ASP A 229 16.32 11.69 14.29
CA ASP A 229 16.24 10.53 15.20
C ASP A 229 14.82 10.29 15.77
N GLU A 230 13.99 11.32 15.82
CA GLU A 230 12.59 11.28 16.25
C GLU A 230 11.65 10.53 15.28
N PHE A 231 11.95 10.55 13.97
CA PHE A 231 11.15 9.86 12.95
C PHE A 231 11.50 8.37 12.86
N MET A 232 12.69 7.98 13.28
CA MET A 232 13.19 6.60 13.25
C MET A 232 12.43 5.68 14.24
N GLY A 233 11.99 6.20 15.41
CA GLY A 233 11.46 5.36 16.48
C GLY A 233 10.06 4.79 16.25
N SER A 234 9.16 5.50 15.56
CA SER A 234 7.74 5.11 15.47
C SER A 234 7.35 4.41 14.16
N ASN A 235 7.99 4.73 13.04
CA ASN A 235 7.59 4.21 11.72
C ASN A 235 8.31 2.92 11.30
N TYR A 236 9.50 2.65 11.86
CA TYR A 236 10.23 1.40 11.58
C TYR A 236 9.50 0.17 12.09
N PHE A 237 8.88 0.26 13.26
CA PHE A 237 8.18 -0.87 13.87
C PHE A 237 6.95 -1.28 13.04
N GLY A 238 6.20 -0.32 12.53
CA GLY A 238 5.05 -0.56 11.65
C GLY A 238 5.43 -1.16 10.30
N ALA A 239 6.47 -0.62 9.66
CA ALA A 239 6.97 -1.13 8.38
C ALA A 239 7.55 -2.55 8.52
N LEU A 240 8.20 -2.84 9.64
CA LEU A 240 8.78 -4.15 9.91
C LEU A 240 7.71 -5.21 10.21
N ILE A 241 6.70 -4.87 11.01
CA ILE A 241 5.55 -5.75 11.24
C ILE A 241 4.83 -6.02 9.92
N GLY A 242 4.61 -5.00 9.11
CA GLY A 242 4.00 -5.15 7.78
C GLY A 242 4.82 -6.07 6.86
N ALA A 243 6.14 -5.90 6.82
CA ALA A 243 7.05 -6.75 6.05
C ALA A 243 7.10 -8.18 6.58
N ALA A 244 7.13 -8.37 7.90
CA ALA A 244 7.12 -9.69 8.54
C ALA A 244 5.78 -10.42 8.30
N VAL A 245 4.65 -9.72 8.41
CA VAL A 245 3.32 -10.28 8.12
C VAL A 245 3.20 -10.62 6.64
N ALA A 246 3.62 -9.75 5.72
CA ALA A 246 3.64 -10.03 4.29
C ALA A 246 4.54 -11.23 3.96
N PHE A 247 5.71 -11.32 4.59
CA PHE A 247 6.62 -12.45 4.45
C PHE A 247 5.99 -13.76 4.94
N VAL A 248 5.38 -13.77 6.12
CA VAL A 248 4.68 -14.93 6.67
C VAL A 248 3.50 -15.34 5.77
N CYS A 249 2.70 -14.39 5.29
CA CYS A 249 1.59 -14.66 4.36
C CYS A 249 2.09 -15.24 3.03
N CYS A 250 3.15 -14.68 2.44
CA CYS A 250 3.78 -15.24 1.22
C CYS A 250 4.32 -16.65 1.45
N CYS A 251 4.86 -16.93 2.63
CA CYS A 251 5.38 -18.25 2.98
C CYS A 251 4.25 -19.29 3.16
N PHE A 252 3.12 -18.89 3.72
CA PHE A 252 1.94 -19.75 3.79
C PHE A 252 1.35 -20.04 2.41
N CYS A 253 1.27 -19.04 1.54
CA CYS A 253 0.75 -19.21 0.17
C CYS A 253 1.68 -20.00 -0.76
N ALA A 254 2.98 -20.09 -0.45
CA ALA A 254 3.94 -20.83 -1.28
C ALA A 254 3.90 -22.36 -1.06
N ASN A 255 3.16 -22.84 -0.05
CA ASN A 255 3.03 -24.27 0.29
C ASN A 255 1.71 -24.90 -0.20
N TYR A 256 0.89 -24.15 -0.91
CA TYR A 256 -0.29 -24.61 -1.64
C TYR A 256 -0.12 -24.32 -3.14
#